data_c41ebf356a0868b43f485f317c2d3f77
#
_entry.id   c41ebf356a0868b43f485f317c2d3f77
#
_cell.length_a   1.000
_cell.length_b   1.000
_cell.length_c   1.000
_cell.angle_alpha   90.00
_cell.angle_beta   90.00
_cell.angle_gamma   90.00
#
_symmetry.space_group_name_H-M   'P 1'
#
loop_
_entity.id
_entity.type
_entity.pdbx_description
1 polymer ?
#
loop_
_entity_poly.entity_id
_entity_poly.type
_entity_poly.pdbx_seq_one_letter_code
_entity_poly.pdbx_strand_id
1 'polypeptide(L)'
;MTLNFSKPIFALAPLAGFTDLPFRSVVKKFGADLTVSEMISSNALAFQNRRTIKMLEKSPLETPYSVQIAGSDQDVIKKAVEFINSKDGIDIIDLNCGCPAPKVVNNLQGSSLLTDLPTMAKTIKSIKKYSNKEFTSVKMRLGFNSKNHIEIAKICEDSGADFIAVHGRTKAGKYKAEVDYEAIGEIKRAISIPVIANGDITTPQKAKWVLEYTKADGIMVGRGAIGKPWIFQLMTNYINGNRETEPTKELIAKVVLEHFDQMIAHFGDYGAIIFRKHLHTYSKGYSGSSKFRDLVNRIDNVKEMRDITKEFFLI
;
A
#
# COMPACT_ATOMS: atom_id res chain seq x y z
N MET A 1 15.09 9.77 -7.30
CA MET A 1 15.87 8.75 -6.55
C MET A 1 15.37 7.40 -6.97
N THR A 2 16.23 6.57 -7.49
CA THR A 2 15.97 5.18 -7.88
C THR A 2 15.73 4.33 -6.64
N LEU A 3 14.82 3.38 -6.67
CA LEU A 3 14.61 2.43 -5.57
C LEU A 3 15.89 1.59 -5.40
N ASN A 4 16.45 1.59 -4.19
CA ASN A 4 17.71 0.93 -3.91
C ASN A 4 17.56 -0.05 -2.74
N PHE A 5 17.81 -1.33 -2.99
CA PHE A 5 17.74 -2.42 -2.01
C PHE A 5 19.08 -2.70 -1.30
N SER A 6 20.08 -1.79 -1.36
CA SER A 6 21.32 -1.94 -0.57
C SER A 6 21.08 -1.84 0.94
N LYS A 7 19.94 -1.29 1.35
CA LYS A 7 19.41 -1.27 2.71
C LYS A 7 17.93 -1.65 2.69
N PRO A 8 17.38 -2.15 3.81
CA PRO A 8 15.96 -2.46 3.88
C PRO A 8 15.09 -1.23 3.56
N ILE A 9 14.09 -1.41 2.68
CA ILE A 9 13.13 -0.36 2.34
C ILE A 9 11.84 -0.50 3.14
N PHE A 10 11.19 0.64 3.40
CA PHE A 10 9.90 0.72 4.08
C PHE A 10 8.83 1.21 3.10
N ALA A 11 7.90 0.34 2.74
CA ALA A 11 6.85 0.62 1.76
C ALA A 11 5.48 0.75 2.41
N LEU A 12 4.66 1.68 1.94
CA LEU A 12 3.23 1.73 2.27
C LEU A 12 2.46 0.76 1.37
N ALA A 13 1.69 -0.15 1.98
CA ALA A 13 0.85 -1.09 1.23
C ALA A 13 -0.35 -0.41 0.57
N PRO A 14 -0.76 -0.86 -0.64
CA PRO A 14 -2.02 -0.42 -1.26
C PRO A 14 -3.23 -0.91 -0.44
N LEU A 15 -4.06 0.01 0.02
CA LEU A 15 -5.27 -0.26 0.77
C LEU A 15 -6.44 0.55 0.20
N ALA A 16 -7.36 -0.10 -0.51
CA ALA A 16 -8.53 0.54 -1.10
C ALA A 16 -9.31 1.35 -0.06
N GLY A 17 -9.58 2.61 -0.40
CA GLY A 17 -10.24 3.56 0.47
C GLY A 17 -9.36 4.20 1.55
N PHE A 18 -8.08 3.88 1.67
CA PHE A 18 -7.20 4.45 2.68
C PHE A 18 -5.91 5.06 2.12
N THR A 19 -5.30 4.43 1.12
CA THR A 19 -4.01 4.89 0.58
C THR A 19 -4.19 5.76 -0.66
N ASP A 20 -5.13 6.70 -0.57
CA ASP A 20 -5.31 7.79 -1.52
C ASP A 20 -4.11 8.76 -1.49
N LEU A 21 -4.07 9.69 -2.44
CA LEU A 21 -2.98 10.66 -2.56
C LEU A 21 -2.73 11.45 -1.26
N PRO A 22 -3.75 12.00 -0.56
CA PRO A 22 -3.57 12.70 0.70
C PRO A 22 -2.86 11.86 1.76
N PHE A 23 -3.30 10.62 1.98
CA PHE A 23 -2.67 9.75 2.97
C PHE A 23 -1.23 9.36 2.59
N ARG A 24 -0.98 9.02 1.32
CA ARG A 24 0.36 8.71 0.84
C ARG A 24 1.32 9.89 1.01
N SER A 25 0.83 11.11 0.73
CA SER A 25 1.59 12.35 0.93
C SER A 25 2.01 12.55 2.39
N VAL A 26 1.09 12.32 3.33
CA VAL A 26 1.39 12.40 4.77
C VAL A 26 2.40 11.34 5.18
N VAL A 27 2.20 10.08 4.77
CA VAL A 27 3.10 8.96 5.09
C VAL A 27 4.52 9.21 4.56
N LYS A 28 4.65 9.79 3.37
CA LYS A 28 5.94 10.10 2.75
C LYS A 28 6.77 11.08 3.58
N LYS A 29 6.14 12.02 4.28
CA LYS A 29 6.82 12.96 5.21
C LYS A 29 7.47 12.25 6.41
N PHE A 30 7.01 11.07 6.74
CA PHE A 30 7.54 10.25 7.82
C PHE A 30 8.51 9.16 7.35
N GLY A 31 9.04 9.28 6.14
CA GLY A 31 10.16 8.47 5.68
C GLY A 31 9.77 7.12 5.06
N ALA A 32 8.54 6.94 4.59
CA ALA A 32 8.26 5.81 3.72
C ALA A 32 9.09 5.91 2.43
N ASP A 33 9.91 4.90 2.15
CA ASP A 33 10.76 4.89 0.95
C ASP A 33 9.92 4.76 -0.33
N LEU A 34 8.88 3.90 -0.30
CA LEU A 34 7.99 3.61 -1.42
C LEU A 34 6.52 3.78 -1.01
N THR A 35 5.75 4.45 -1.86
CA THR A 35 4.28 4.48 -1.77
C THR A 35 3.67 3.80 -2.98
N VAL A 36 2.57 3.08 -2.76
CA VAL A 36 1.83 2.36 -3.80
C VAL A 36 0.41 2.94 -3.86
N SER A 37 -0.10 3.21 -5.07
CA SER A 37 -1.47 3.66 -5.26
C SER A 37 -2.48 2.64 -4.72
N GLU A 38 -3.72 3.06 -4.52
CA GLU A 38 -4.81 2.10 -4.42
C GLU A 38 -4.86 1.22 -5.68
N MET A 39 -5.43 0.02 -5.54
CA MET A 39 -5.58 -0.90 -6.68
C MET A 39 -6.48 -0.31 -7.77
N ILE A 40 -5.97 -0.23 -8.97
CA ILE A 40 -6.61 0.35 -10.15
C ILE A 40 -6.99 -0.76 -11.14
N SER A 41 -8.21 -0.75 -11.64
CA SER A 41 -8.63 -1.68 -12.68
C SER A 41 -7.94 -1.37 -14.02
N SER A 42 -7.25 -2.34 -14.61
CA SER A 42 -6.65 -2.20 -15.95
C SER A 42 -7.70 -1.87 -17.02
N ASN A 43 -8.89 -2.46 -16.93
CA ASN A 43 -10.02 -2.13 -17.79
C ASN A 43 -10.39 -0.64 -17.70
N ALA A 44 -10.53 -0.13 -16.48
CA ALA A 44 -10.90 1.28 -16.29
C ALA A 44 -9.82 2.25 -16.80
N LEU A 45 -8.54 1.87 -16.75
CA LEU A 45 -7.44 2.63 -17.34
C LEU A 45 -7.44 2.54 -18.86
N ALA A 46 -7.58 1.33 -19.42
CA ALA A 46 -7.61 1.11 -20.87
C ALA A 46 -8.73 1.91 -21.56
N PHE A 47 -9.86 2.11 -20.87
CA PHE A 47 -10.98 2.92 -21.34
C PHE A 47 -10.97 4.36 -20.79
N GLN A 48 -9.88 4.82 -20.20
CA GLN A 48 -9.63 6.19 -19.73
C GLN A 48 -10.75 6.75 -18.85
N ASN A 49 -11.24 5.95 -17.89
CA ASN A 49 -12.25 6.39 -16.92
C ASN A 49 -11.70 7.53 -16.08
N ARG A 50 -12.36 8.70 -16.07
CA ARG A 50 -11.91 9.94 -15.42
C ARG A 50 -11.60 9.75 -13.91
N ARG A 51 -12.44 9.00 -13.18
CA ARG A 51 -12.21 8.73 -11.74
C ARG A 51 -10.97 7.89 -11.53
N THR A 52 -10.74 6.92 -12.42
CA THR A 52 -9.58 6.03 -12.38
C THR A 52 -8.30 6.77 -12.73
N ILE A 53 -8.34 7.70 -13.70
CA ILE A 53 -7.19 8.55 -14.05
C ILE A 53 -6.73 9.37 -12.84
N LYS A 54 -7.68 9.93 -12.08
CA LYS A 54 -7.36 10.69 -10.85
C LYS A 54 -6.62 9.86 -9.81
N MET A 55 -6.82 8.53 -9.77
CA MET A 55 -6.10 7.64 -8.86
C MET A 55 -4.60 7.47 -9.21
N LEU A 56 -4.18 7.86 -10.42
CA LEU A 56 -2.76 7.86 -10.82
C LEU A 56 -1.99 9.07 -10.25
N GLU A 57 -2.70 10.10 -9.78
CA GLU A 57 -2.07 11.30 -9.25
C GLU A 57 -1.19 10.99 -8.04
N LYS A 58 -0.09 11.73 -7.94
CA LYS A 58 0.86 11.64 -6.84
C LYS A 58 1.20 13.02 -6.28
N SER A 59 1.72 13.05 -5.06
CA SER A 59 2.32 14.26 -4.53
C SER A 59 3.76 14.44 -5.03
N PRO A 60 4.30 15.66 -5.02
CA PRO A 60 5.73 15.88 -5.34
C PRO A 60 6.70 15.10 -4.44
N LEU A 61 6.27 14.71 -3.25
CA LEU A 61 7.08 13.95 -2.29
C LEU A 61 7.22 12.47 -2.67
N GLU A 62 6.31 11.93 -3.49
CA GLU A 62 6.26 10.51 -3.84
C GLU A 62 7.25 10.18 -4.96
N THR A 63 8.50 9.97 -4.58
CA THR A 63 9.57 9.47 -5.44
C THR A 63 10.42 8.49 -4.63
N PRO A 64 10.49 7.20 -5.01
CA PRO A 64 9.71 6.56 -6.09
C PRO A 64 8.22 6.41 -5.77
N TYR A 65 7.41 6.29 -6.83
CA TYR A 65 5.97 6.06 -6.76
C TYR A 65 5.56 4.86 -7.61
N SER A 66 4.75 3.98 -7.03
CA SER A 66 4.23 2.77 -7.67
C SER A 66 2.74 2.88 -7.95
N VAL A 67 2.33 2.54 -9.16
CA VAL A 67 0.93 2.38 -9.54
C VAL A 67 0.59 0.90 -9.56
N GLN A 68 -0.39 0.49 -8.72
CA GLN A 68 -0.86 -0.88 -8.68
C GLN A 68 -2.05 -1.09 -9.60
N ILE A 69 -1.93 -2.04 -10.54
CA ILE A 69 -3.02 -2.44 -11.45
C ILE A 69 -3.53 -3.85 -11.16
N ALA A 70 -4.81 -4.08 -11.44
CA ALA A 70 -5.45 -5.40 -11.42
C ALA A 70 -6.05 -5.71 -12.79
N GLY A 71 -5.70 -6.86 -13.34
CA GLY A 71 -6.15 -7.31 -14.64
C GLY A 71 -5.48 -8.62 -15.04
N SER A 72 -6.01 -9.28 -16.09
CA SER A 72 -5.49 -10.54 -16.63
C SER A 72 -5.60 -10.63 -18.16
N ASP A 73 -6.44 -9.81 -18.76
CA ASP A 73 -6.58 -9.74 -20.21
C ASP A 73 -5.38 -9.01 -20.83
N GLN A 74 -4.72 -9.64 -21.79
CA GLN A 74 -3.44 -9.17 -22.32
C GLN A 74 -3.55 -7.88 -23.13
N ASP A 75 -4.62 -7.72 -23.91
CA ASP A 75 -4.83 -6.51 -24.73
C ASP A 75 -5.21 -5.33 -23.84
N VAL A 76 -6.00 -5.58 -22.82
CA VAL A 76 -6.37 -4.58 -21.81
C VAL A 76 -5.14 -4.16 -20.97
N ILE A 77 -4.32 -5.11 -20.55
CA ILE A 77 -3.07 -4.83 -19.82
C ILE A 77 -2.15 -3.96 -20.67
N LYS A 78 -1.96 -4.33 -21.96
CA LYS A 78 -1.14 -3.53 -22.88
C LYS A 78 -1.63 -2.08 -22.94
N LYS A 79 -2.91 -1.85 -23.21
CA LYS A 79 -3.51 -0.50 -23.29
C LYS A 79 -3.37 0.27 -21.97
N ALA A 80 -3.58 -0.40 -20.84
CA ALA A 80 -3.43 0.22 -19.52
C ALA A 80 -1.98 0.65 -19.25
N VAL A 81 -1.01 -0.20 -19.59
CA VAL A 81 0.42 0.10 -19.46
C VAL A 81 0.84 1.25 -20.38
N GLU A 82 0.42 1.24 -21.65
CA GLU A 82 0.68 2.32 -22.60
C GLU A 82 0.10 3.65 -22.10
N PHE A 83 -1.09 3.63 -21.48
CA PHE A 83 -1.66 4.81 -20.85
C PHE A 83 -0.83 5.29 -19.63
N ILE A 84 -0.37 4.38 -18.77
CA ILE A 84 0.51 4.72 -17.64
C ILE A 84 1.85 5.28 -18.15
N ASN A 85 2.37 4.77 -19.26
CA ASN A 85 3.60 5.27 -19.88
C ASN A 85 3.53 6.75 -20.23
N SER A 86 2.35 7.24 -20.62
CA SER A 86 2.12 8.67 -20.93
C SER A 86 2.08 9.58 -19.69
N LYS A 87 2.20 9.02 -18.48
CA LYS A 87 2.15 9.78 -17.23
C LYS A 87 3.53 9.88 -16.62
N ASP A 88 3.95 11.12 -16.35
CA ASP A 88 5.23 11.40 -15.69
C ASP A 88 5.17 11.08 -14.19
N GLY A 89 6.35 10.81 -13.63
CA GLY A 89 6.53 10.64 -12.19
C GLY A 89 5.99 9.32 -11.63
N ILE A 90 5.60 8.35 -12.46
CA ILE A 90 5.35 6.97 -12.08
C ILE A 90 6.61 6.18 -12.38
N ASP A 91 7.17 5.55 -11.36
CA ASP A 91 8.45 4.83 -11.46
C ASP A 91 8.23 3.32 -11.59
N ILE A 92 7.11 2.80 -11.05
CA ILE A 92 6.84 1.37 -10.92
C ILE A 92 5.42 1.05 -11.37
N ILE A 93 5.25 -0.03 -12.14
CA ILE A 93 3.95 -0.68 -12.34
C ILE A 93 3.92 -1.97 -11.52
N ASP A 94 3.00 -2.05 -10.56
CA ASP A 94 2.81 -3.19 -9.68
C ASP A 94 1.58 -4.00 -10.07
N LEU A 95 1.72 -5.32 -10.22
CA LEU A 95 0.59 -6.22 -10.48
C LEU A 95 0.00 -6.71 -9.16
N ASN A 96 -1.31 -6.50 -8.97
CA ASN A 96 -2.03 -7.05 -7.83
C ASN A 96 -2.34 -8.54 -8.04
N CYS A 97 -1.69 -9.41 -7.25
CA CYS A 97 -1.98 -10.84 -7.13
C CYS A 97 -2.42 -11.22 -5.71
N GLY A 98 -2.97 -10.26 -4.95
CA GLY A 98 -3.27 -10.52 -3.52
C GLY A 98 -4.67 -10.11 -3.06
N CYS A 99 -5.41 -9.29 -3.80
CA CYS A 99 -6.73 -8.79 -3.41
C CYS A 99 -7.75 -9.95 -3.30
N PRO A 100 -8.37 -10.16 -2.13
CA PRO A 100 -9.34 -11.24 -1.93
C PRO A 100 -10.79 -10.80 -2.18
N ALA A 101 -11.04 -9.56 -2.58
CA ALA A 101 -12.38 -9.00 -2.73
C ALA A 101 -13.18 -9.77 -3.81
N PRO A 102 -14.43 -10.21 -3.53
CA PRO A 102 -15.21 -11.01 -4.47
C PRO A 102 -15.32 -10.39 -5.87
N LYS A 103 -15.56 -9.09 -5.94
CA LYS A 103 -15.66 -8.36 -7.21
C LYS A 103 -14.38 -8.44 -8.06
N VAL A 104 -13.21 -8.58 -7.43
CA VAL A 104 -11.91 -8.70 -8.11
C VAL A 104 -11.67 -10.15 -8.52
N VAL A 105 -11.85 -11.07 -7.57
CA VAL A 105 -11.63 -12.51 -7.76
C VAL A 105 -12.53 -13.11 -8.85
N ASN A 106 -13.81 -12.73 -8.86
CA ASN A 106 -14.78 -13.22 -9.86
C ASN A 106 -14.46 -12.77 -11.29
N ASN A 107 -13.59 -11.78 -11.47
CA ASN A 107 -13.11 -11.31 -12.77
C ASN A 107 -11.71 -11.84 -13.12
N LEU A 108 -11.27 -12.93 -12.52
CA LEU A 108 -9.93 -13.52 -12.69
C LEU A 108 -8.79 -12.52 -12.46
N GLN A 109 -8.92 -11.66 -11.43
CA GLN A 109 -7.97 -10.62 -11.08
C GLN A 109 -7.56 -10.75 -9.59
N GLY A 110 -6.50 -10.07 -9.21
CA GLY A 110 -6.03 -10.09 -7.83
C GLY A 110 -5.61 -11.50 -7.42
N SER A 111 -6.11 -11.99 -6.29
CA SER A 111 -5.69 -13.29 -5.76
C SER A 111 -6.12 -14.49 -6.61
N SER A 112 -7.09 -14.36 -7.52
CA SER A 112 -7.46 -15.46 -8.41
C SER A 112 -6.37 -15.79 -9.44
N LEU A 113 -5.48 -14.84 -9.78
CA LEU A 113 -4.30 -15.14 -10.61
C LEU A 113 -3.38 -16.21 -9.99
N LEU A 114 -3.45 -16.40 -8.68
CA LEU A 114 -2.71 -17.46 -7.99
C LEU A 114 -3.24 -18.87 -8.26
N THR A 115 -4.40 -18.99 -8.92
CA THR A 115 -4.97 -20.27 -9.39
C THR A 115 -4.71 -20.53 -10.87
N ASP A 116 -4.20 -19.52 -11.60
CA ASP A 116 -3.86 -19.60 -13.02
C ASP A 116 -2.47 -18.98 -13.26
N LEU A 117 -1.45 -19.74 -12.88
CA LEU A 117 -0.07 -19.29 -12.95
C LEU A 117 0.42 -19.00 -14.39
N PRO A 118 -0.03 -19.73 -15.44
CA PRO A 118 0.27 -19.35 -16.81
C PRO A 118 -0.25 -17.98 -17.20
N THR A 119 -1.49 -17.63 -16.81
CA THR A 119 -2.06 -16.30 -17.07
C THR A 119 -1.33 -15.22 -16.25
N MET A 120 -0.98 -15.51 -14.99
CA MET A 120 -0.18 -14.61 -14.17
C MET A 120 1.18 -14.30 -14.83
N ALA A 121 1.89 -15.34 -15.29
CA ALA A 121 3.17 -15.20 -15.99
C ALA A 121 3.05 -14.34 -17.25
N LYS A 122 2.04 -14.61 -18.09
CA LYS A 122 1.77 -13.81 -19.30
C LYS A 122 1.50 -12.35 -18.96
N THR A 123 0.76 -12.08 -17.88
CA THR A 123 0.42 -10.72 -17.46
C THR A 123 1.68 -9.95 -17.00
N ILE A 124 2.55 -10.58 -16.19
CA ILE A 124 3.82 -9.98 -15.78
C ILE A 124 4.71 -9.67 -16.99
N LYS A 125 4.87 -10.65 -17.89
CA LYS A 125 5.63 -10.48 -19.15
C LYS A 125 5.08 -9.35 -20.02
N SER A 126 3.76 -9.19 -20.11
CA SER A 126 3.15 -8.10 -20.84
C SER A 126 3.43 -6.75 -20.19
N ILE A 127 3.32 -6.62 -18.88
CA ILE A 127 3.66 -5.38 -18.16
C ILE A 127 5.14 -5.05 -18.44
N LYS A 128 6.05 -6.00 -18.20
CA LYS A 128 7.49 -5.79 -18.42
C LYS A 128 7.84 -5.40 -19.85
N LYS A 129 7.19 -6.03 -20.83
CA LYS A 129 7.43 -5.79 -22.26
C LYS A 129 6.99 -4.40 -22.72
N TYR A 130 5.82 -3.93 -22.25
CA TYR A 130 5.22 -2.70 -22.74
C TYR A 130 5.48 -1.48 -21.85
N SER A 131 5.98 -1.67 -20.63
CA SER A 131 6.29 -0.58 -19.70
C SER A 131 7.56 0.16 -20.10
N ASN A 132 7.51 1.50 -20.02
CA ASN A 132 8.68 2.37 -20.03
C ASN A 132 9.10 2.82 -18.62
N LYS A 133 8.46 2.26 -17.58
CA LYS A 133 8.79 2.58 -16.19
C LYS A 133 9.99 1.77 -15.74
N GLU A 134 10.68 2.29 -14.72
CA GLU A 134 11.94 1.72 -14.24
C GLU A 134 11.78 0.29 -13.73
N PHE A 135 10.69 0.01 -12.98
CA PHE A 135 10.45 -1.30 -12.39
C PHE A 135 9.06 -1.85 -12.70
N THR A 136 9.00 -3.19 -12.74
CA THR A 136 7.78 -3.99 -12.71
C THR A 136 7.80 -4.81 -11.44
N SER A 137 6.75 -4.71 -10.60
CA SER A 137 6.65 -5.49 -9.37
C SER A 137 5.36 -6.29 -9.27
N VAL A 138 5.32 -7.21 -8.33
CA VAL A 138 4.14 -8.03 -8.05
C VAL A 138 3.84 -8.04 -6.56
N LYS A 139 2.61 -7.71 -6.18
CA LYS A 139 2.14 -7.89 -4.81
C LYS A 139 1.30 -9.15 -4.69
N MET A 140 1.84 -10.17 -4.02
CA MET A 140 1.23 -11.52 -3.94
C MET A 140 0.86 -11.93 -2.51
N ARG A 141 0.17 -13.08 -2.41
CA ARG A 141 -0.04 -13.87 -1.21
C ARG A 141 0.67 -15.22 -1.34
N LEU A 142 0.70 -16.00 -0.25
CA LEU A 142 1.33 -17.33 -0.21
C LEU A 142 0.63 -18.39 -1.07
N GLY A 143 -0.52 -18.06 -1.63
CA GLY A 143 -1.35 -18.90 -2.48
C GLY A 143 -2.82 -18.56 -2.31
N PHE A 144 -3.69 -19.28 -3.02
CA PHE A 144 -5.14 -19.08 -2.99
C PHE A 144 -5.81 -19.82 -1.83
N ASN A 145 -6.03 -21.13 -1.95
CA ASN A 145 -6.58 -21.98 -0.89
C ASN A 145 -5.49 -22.59 -0.02
N SER A 146 -4.40 -23.02 -0.63
CA SER A 146 -3.20 -23.60 -0.02
C SER A 146 -1.97 -22.79 -0.39
N LYS A 147 -0.85 -23.05 0.29
CA LYS A 147 0.43 -22.42 -0.03
C LYS A 147 1.06 -23.12 -1.25
N ASN A 148 1.45 -22.31 -2.23
CA ASN A 148 2.35 -22.67 -3.33
C ASN A 148 3.31 -21.48 -3.61
N HIS A 149 3.71 -20.82 -2.54
CA HIS A 149 4.39 -19.54 -2.52
C HIS A 149 5.74 -19.54 -3.25
N ILE A 150 6.51 -20.63 -3.18
CA ILE A 150 7.81 -20.75 -3.88
C ILE A 150 7.60 -20.80 -5.40
N GLU A 151 6.63 -21.60 -5.87
CA GLU A 151 6.29 -21.67 -7.29
C GLU A 151 5.84 -20.33 -7.83
N ILE A 152 4.93 -19.63 -7.09
CA ILE A 152 4.45 -18.31 -7.45
C ILE A 152 5.62 -17.31 -7.54
N ALA A 153 6.51 -17.31 -6.55
CA ALA A 153 7.64 -16.40 -6.50
C ALA A 153 8.63 -16.61 -7.66
N LYS A 154 8.94 -17.87 -7.99
CA LYS A 154 9.76 -18.21 -9.15
C LYS A 154 9.14 -17.75 -10.47
N ILE A 155 7.83 -17.94 -10.62
CA ILE A 155 7.10 -17.45 -11.80
C ILE A 155 7.16 -15.93 -11.91
N CYS A 156 7.10 -15.19 -10.79
CA CYS A 156 7.29 -13.74 -10.80
C CYS A 156 8.68 -13.37 -11.32
N GLU A 157 9.72 -13.99 -10.79
CA GLU A 157 11.11 -13.77 -11.20
C GLU A 157 11.33 -14.14 -12.69
N ASP A 158 10.95 -15.36 -13.10
CA ASP A 158 11.10 -15.88 -14.47
C ASP A 158 10.29 -15.08 -15.51
N SER A 159 9.27 -14.36 -15.06
CA SER A 159 8.44 -13.50 -15.90
C SER A 159 8.94 -12.05 -15.97
N GLY A 160 10.02 -11.71 -15.25
CA GLY A 160 10.70 -10.42 -15.32
C GLY A 160 10.21 -9.40 -14.31
N ALA A 161 9.62 -9.81 -13.18
CA ALA A 161 9.42 -8.91 -12.05
C ALA A 161 10.78 -8.49 -11.48
N ASP A 162 10.94 -7.21 -11.16
CA ASP A 162 12.19 -6.68 -10.60
C ASP A 162 12.23 -6.85 -9.08
N PHE A 163 11.09 -6.93 -8.41
CA PHE A 163 10.94 -7.28 -7.01
C PHE A 163 9.50 -7.74 -6.72
N ILE A 164 9.29 -8.36 -5.56
CA ILE A 164 7.96 -8.78 -5.11
C ILE A 164 7.65 -8.32 -3.69
N ALA A 165 6.37 -8.04 -3.41
CA ALA A 165 5.87 -7.83 -2.05
C ALA A 165 4.95 -9.00 -1.65
N VAL A 166 5.30 -9.69 -0.57
CA VAL A 166 4.65 -10.94 -0.15
C VAL A 166 3.84 -10.75 1.12
N HIS A 167 2.52 -10.88 1.03
CA HIS A 167 1.68 -10.98 2.21
C HIS A 167 1.70 -12.41 2.74
N GLY A 168 2.22 -12.61 3.95
CA GLY A 168 2.43 -13.90 4.60
C GLY A 168 1.16 -14.67 4.96
N ARG A 169 0.13 -14.64 4.11
CA ARG A 169 -1.14 -15.37 4.24
C ARG A 169 -1.62 -15.84 2.88
N THR A 170 -2.37 -16.96 2.85
CA THR A 170 -3.14 -17.36 1.68
C THR A 170 -4.38 -16.46 1.52
N LYS A 171 -5.04 -16.52 0.35
CA LYS A 171 -6.34 -15.82 0.17
C LYS A 171 -7.41 -16.40 1.09
N ALA A 172 -7.45 -17.72 1.26
CA ALA A 172 -8.40 -18.39 2.15
C ALA A 172 -8.23 -17.99 3.61
N GLY A 173 -7.00 -17.79 4.08
CA GLY A 173 -6.69 -17.34 5.44
C GLY A 173 -7.14 -15.91 5.75
N LYS A 174 -7.44 -15.09 4.72
CA LYS A 174 -7.88 -13.69 4.84
C LYS A 174 -6.98 -12.88 5.79
N TYR A 175 -7.59 -12.26 6.82
CA TYR A 175 -6.91 -11.53 7.89
C TYR A 175 -6.99 -12.24 9.25
N LYS A 176 -7.62 -13.43 9.31
CA LYS A 176 -7.86 -14.20 10.56
C LYS A 176 -6.71 -15.17 10.85
N ALA A 177 -6.12 -15.77 9.81
CA ALA A 177 -4.96 -16.63 9.97
C ALA A 177 -3.75 -15.84 10.49
N GLU A 178 -2.84 -16.47 11.18
CA GLU A 178 -1.54 -15.89 11.52
C GLU A 178 -0.70 -15.64 10.28
N VAL A 179 0.20 -14.65 10.37
CA VAL A 179 1.15 -14.36 9.30
C VAL A 179 2.28 -15.37 9.35
N ASP A 180 2.49 -16.06 8.27
CA ASP A 180 3.57 -17.02 8.11
C ASP A 180 4.83 -16.32 7.55
N TYR A 181 5.69 -15.92 8.46
CA TYR A 181 6.96 -15.28 8.10
C TYR A 181 8.02 -16.29 7.65
N GLU A 182 7.92 -17.58 8.07
CA GLU A 182 8.82 -18.62 7.56
C GLU A 182 8.64 -18.79 6.06
N ALA A 183 7.41 -18.86 5.56
CA ALA A 183 7.12 -18.94 4.14
C ALA A 183 7.67 -17.72 3.36
N ILE A 184 7.71 -16.53 3.97
CA ILE A 184 8.37 -15.36 3.35
C ILE A 184 9.89 -15.58 3.29
N GLY A 185 10.49 -16.11 4.33
CA GLY A 185 11.92 -16.49 4.37
C GLY A 185 12.27 -17.58 3.36
N GLU A 186 11.39 -18.58 3.18
CA GLU A 186 11.55 -19.61 2.14
C GLU A 186 11.57 -19.00 0.73
N ILE A 187 10.65 -18.05 0.44
CA ILE A 187 10.66 -17.31 -0.82
C ILE A 187 11.99 -16.58 -1.00
N LYS A 188 12.46 -15.84 0.03
CA LYS A 188 13.72 -15.09 -0.07
C LYS A 188 14.91 -15.97 -0.36
N ARG A 189 14.92 -17.20 0.13
CA ARG A 189 15.98 -18.20 -0.16
C ARG A 189 15.85 -18.80 -1.56
N ALA A 190 14.66 -18.79 -2.16
CA ALA A 190 14.34 -19.49 -3.41
C ALA A 190 14.50 -18.64 -4.68
N ILE A 191 14.56 -17.31 -4.56
CA ILE A 191 14.65 -16.36 -5.67
C ILE A 191 15.76 -15.32 -5.43
N SER A 192 16.24 -14.70 -6.50
CA SER A 192 17.34 -13.71 -6.46
C SER A 192 16.85 -12.27 -6.39
N ILE A 193 15.64 -12.00 -6.90
CA ILE A 193 15.06 -10.65 -6.87
C ILE A 193 14.67 -10.23 -5.44
N PRO A 194 14.64 -8.91 -5.15
CA PRO A 194 14.27 -8.42 -3.84
C PRO A 194 12.86 -8.84 -3.39
N VAL A 195 12.73 -9.14 -2.09
CA VAL A 195 11.48 -9.54 -1.43
C VAL A 195 11.12 -8.54 -0.34
N ILE A 196 9.92 -7.99 -0.40
CA ILE A 196 9.36 -7.09 0.62
C ILE A 196 8.34 -7.87 1.47
N ALA A 197 8.60 -8.01 2.77
CA ALA A 197 7.72 -8.72 3.69
C ALA A 197 6.51 -7.88 4.09
N ASN A 198 5.30 -8.47 4.04
CA ASN A 198 4.06 -7.82 4.41
C ASN A 198 3.18 -8.72 5.28
N GLY A 199 2.50 -8.12 6.26
CA GLY A 199 1.52 -8.78 7.14
C GLY A 199 1.74 -8.40 8.61
N ASP A 200 0.73 -7.80 9.24
CA ASP A 200 0.63 -7.44 10.67
C ASP A 200 1.91 -6.83 11.30
N ILE A 201 2.64 -6.03 10.54
CA ILE A 201 3.80 -5.28 11.01
C ILE A 201 3.27 -3.93 11.52
N THR A 202 3.18 -3.79 12.83
CA THR A 202 2.51 -2.66 13.51
C THR A 202 3.38 -1.96 14.53
N THR A 203 4.59 -2.45 14.79
CA THR A 203 5.56 -1.86 15.73
C THR A 203 6.98 -1.90 15.16
N PRO A 204 7.88 -0.99 15.61
CA PRO A 204 9.28 -1.01 15.23
C PRO A 204 10.01 -2.31 15.58
N GLN A 205 9.71 -2.90 16.75
CA GLN A 205 10.28 -4.16 17.22
C GLN A 205 9.88 -5.32 16.28
N LYS A 206 8.59 -5.35 15.89
CA LYS A 206 8.10 -6.36 14.94
C LYS A 206 8.76 -6.19 13.58
N ALA A 207 8.95 -4.95 13.13
CA ALA A 207 9.62 -4.64 11.87
C ALA A 207 11.05 -5.19 11.83
N LYS A 208 11.84 -4.89 12.87
CA LYS A 208 13.22 -5.40 13.01
C LYS A 208 13.24 -6.93 13.04
N TRP A 209 12.39 -7.54 13.87
CA TRP A 209 12.30 -8.99 13.97
C TRP A 209 11.96 -9.64 12.62
N VAL A 210 10.99 -9.08 11.86
CA VAL A 210 10.62 -9.60 10.53
C VAL A 210 11.80 -9.56 9.58
N LEU A 211 12.55 -8.47 9.51
CA LEU A 211 13.74 -8.36 8.66
C LEU A 211 14.81 -9.38 9.05
N GLU A 212 15.08 -9.51 10.34
CA GLU A 212 16.10 -10.46 10.85
C GLU A 212 15.69 -11.92 10.61
N TYR A 213 14.42 -12.23 10.79
CA TYR A 213 13.90 -13.59 10.64
C TYR A 213 13.77 -14.03 9.19
N THR A 214 13.16 -13.19 8.34
CA THR A 214 12.88 -13.53 6.93
C THR A 214 14.04 -13.26 5.99
N LYS A 215 14.98 -12.40 6.37
CA LYS A 215 16.05 -11.85 5.50
C LYS A 215 15.49 -11.08 4.29
N ALA A 216 14.24 -10.61 4.37
CA ALA A 216 13.63 -9.81 3.33
C ALA A 216 14.38 -8.47 3.13
N ASP A 217 14.34 -7.95 1.91
CA ASP A 217 15.02 -6.71 1.50
C ASP A 217 14.21 -5.45 1.88
N GLY A 218 13.03 -5.63 2.49
CA GLY A 218 12.21 -4.53 2.96
C GLY A 218 10.93 -5.01 3.64
N ILE A 219 10.18 -4.03 4.12
CA ILE A 219 8.92 -4.21 4.83
C ILE A 219 7.84 -3.37 4.18
N MET A 220 6.65 -3.96 4.01
CA MET A 220 5.48 -3.23 3.58
C MET A 220 4.46 -3.16 4.72
N VAL A 221 4.13 -1.93 5.14
CA VAL A 221 3.18 -1.65 6.22
C VAL A 221 1.83 -1.27 5.62
N GLY A 222 0.77 -1.96 6.06
CA GLY A 222 -0.60 -1.64 5.67
C GLY A 222 -1.36 -0.98 6.82
N ARG A 223 -2.23 -1.74 7.46
CA ARG A 223 -3.10 -1.28 8.55
C ARG A 223 -2.35 -0.62 9.72
N GLY A 224 -1.10 -0.98 9.95
CA GLY A 224 -0.25 -0.38 10.97
C GLY A 224 0.06 1.11 10.76
N ALA A 225 -0.04 1.60 9.51
CA ALA A 225 0.16 3.00 9.19
C ALA A 225 -1.12 3.85 9.33
N ILE A 226 -2.31 3.23 9.26
CA ILE A 226 -3.59 3.94 9.31
C ILE A 226 -3.79 4.50 10.72
N GLY A 227 -3.90 5.84 10.83
CA GLY A 227 -3.96 6.54 12.12
C GLY A 227 -2.61 6.67 12.83
N LYS A 228 -1.52 6.16 12.23
CA LYS A 228 -0.16 6.25 12.75
C LYS A 228 0.86 6.40 11.60
N PRO A 229 0.75 7.42 10.72
CA PRO A 229 1.62 7.55 9.53
C PRO A 229 3.11 7.69 9.91
N TRP A 230 3.44 8.19 11.10
CA TRP A 230 4.80 8.30 11.63
C TRP A 230 5.47 6.96 11.98
N ILE A 231 4.75 5.84 11.84
CA ILE A 231 5.31 4.50 12.11
C ILE A 231 6.58 4.21 11.29
N PHE A 232 6.68 4.76 10.08
CA PHE A 232 7.85 4.58 9.22
C PHE A 232 9.09 5.22 9.85
N GLN A 233 8.96 6.43 10.40
CA GLN A 233 10.06 7.11 11.11
C GLN A 233 10.46 6.34 12.38
N LEU A 234 9.48 5.84 13.14
CA LEU A 234 9.76 5.03 14.33
C LEU A 234 10.52 3.75 13.97
N MET A 235 10.09 3.05 12.91
CA MET A 235 10.76 1.84 12.41
C MET A 235 12.19 2.12 11.98
N THR A 236 12.39 3.18 11.18
CA THR A 236 13.73 3.58 10.71
C THR A 236 14.64 3.92 11.89
N ASN A 237 14.15 4.70 12.85
CA ASN A 237 14.92 5.07 14.03
C ASN A 237 15.32 3.84 14.85
N TYR A 238 14.38 2.95 15.12
CA TYR A 238 14.63 1.73 15.91
C TYR A 238 15.67 0.80 15.27
N ILE A 239 15.55 0.59 13.96
CA ILE A 239 16.46 -0.30 13.22
C ILE A 239 17.86 0.28 13.16
N ASN A 240 17.99 1.60 13.06
CA ASN A 240 19.27 2.30 13.06
C ASN A 240 19.86 2.50 14.47
N GLY A 241 19.21 1.99 15.53
CA GLY A 241 19.68 2.14 16.91
C GLY A 241 19.49 3.55 17.49
N ASN A 242 18.71 4.40 16.82
CA ASN A 242 18.36 5.73 17.31
C ASN A 242 17.25 5.64 18.36
N ARG A 243 17.18 6.68 19.24
CA ARG A 243 16.09 6.76 20.22
C ARG A 243 14.73 6.85 19.52
N GLU A 244 13.81 5.96 19.88
CA GLU A 244 12.40 6.09 19.52
C GLU A 244 11.79 7.24 20.34
N THR A 245 11.17 8.19 19.63
CA THR A 245 10.40 9.24 20.28
C THR A 245 9.02 9.24 19.64
N GLU A 246 8.02 8.82 20.41
CA GLU A 246 6.62 8.95 19.97
C GLU A 246 6.31 10.44 19.75
N PRO A 247 5.52 10.78 18.74
CA PRO A 247 5.19 12.17 18.44
C PRO A 247 4.42 12.81 19.59
N THR A 248 4.65 14.10 19.82
CA THR A 248 3.89 14.87 20.80
C THR A 248 2.42 15.02 20.34
N LYS A 249 1.52 15.36 21.27
CA LYS A 249 0.10 15.63 20.95
C LYS A 249 -0.03 16.73 19.90
N GLU A 250 0.79 17.77 19.99
CA GLU A 250 0.79 18.89 19.05
C GLU A 250 1.18 18.44 17.63
N LEU A 251 2.20 17.57 17.53
CA LEU A 251 2.59 17.03 16.23
C LEU A 251 1.50 16.13 15.65
N ILE A 252 0.86 15.30 16.47
CA ILE A 252 -0.27 14.46 16.04
C ILE A 252 -1.42 15.34 15.54
N ALA A 253 -1.82 16.37 16.31
CA ALA A 253 -2.86 17.32 15.90
C ALA A 253 -2.53 17.99 14.56
N LYS A 254 -1.28 18.45 14.39
CA LYS A 254 -0.80 19.03 13.14
C LYS A 254 -0.93 18.06 11.98
N VAL A 255 -0.51 16.80 12.16
CA VAL A 255 -0.59 15.75 11.11
C VAL A 255 -2.03 15.44 10.73
N VAL A 256 -2.92 15.31 11.71
CA VAL A 256 -4.35 15.04 11.47
C VAL A 256 -5.00 16.18 10.69
N LEU A 257 -4.75 17.42 11.09
CA LEU A 257 -5.29 18.60 10.43
C LEU A 257 -4.72 18.79 9.02
N GLU A 258 -3.42 18.56 8.84
CA GLU A 258 -2.80 18.60 7.52
C GLU A 258 -3.38 17.52 6.58
N HIS A 259 -3.57 16.31 7.09
CA HIS A 259 -4.21 15.24 6.32
C HIS A 259 -5.65 15.62 5.95
N PHE A 260 -6.42 16.19 6.90
CA PHE A 260 -7.76 16.70 6.62
C PHE A 260 -7.75 17.75 5.52
N ASP A 261 -6.90 18.78 5.64
CA ASP A 261 -6.80 19.85 4.67
C ASP A 261 -6.43 19.34 3.25
N GLN A 262 -5.55 18.35 3.17
CA GLN A 262 -5.21 17.68 1.90
C GLN A 262 -6.40 16.86 1.33
N MET A 263 -7.22 16.23 2.19
CA MET A 263 -8.44 15.55 1.75
C MET A 263 -9.43 16.53 1.12
N ILE A 264 -9.59 17.69 1.74
CA ILE A 264 -10.47 18.76 1.17
C ILE A 264 -9.90 19.29 -0.14
N ALA A 265 -8.61 19.54 -0.22
CA ALA A 265 -7.95 20.00 -1.44
C ALA A 265 -8.11 18.99 -2.60
N HIS A 266 -8.07 17.69 -2.31
CA HIS A 266 -8.14 16.64 -3.33
C HIS A 266 -9.57 16.23 -3.71
N PHE A 267 -10.49 16.16 -2.75
CA PHE A 267 -11.86 15.65 -2.93
C PHE A 267 -12.96 16.71 -2.84
N GLY A 268 -12.59 17.99 -2.57
CA GLY A 268 -13.56 19.03 -2.23
C GLY A 268 -14.23 18.75 -0.88
N ASP A 269 -15.40 19.33 -0.66
CA ASP A 269 -16.15 19.20 0.62
C ASP A 269 -16.47 17.73 0.95
N TYR A 270 -16.64 16.88 -0.06
CA TYR A 270 -16.84 15.44 0.15
C TYR A 270 -15.64 14.77 0.85
N GLY A 271 -14.46 15.40 0.80
CA GLY A 271 -13.26 14.97 1.54
C GLY A 271 -13.50 14.86 3.04
N ALA A 272 -14.34 15.74 3.64
CA ALA A 272 -14.68 15.67 5.06
C ALA A 272 -15.41 14.36 5.40
N ILE A 273 -16.34 13.93 4.55
CA ILE A 273 -17.08 12.67 4.73
C ILE A 273 -16.15 11.47 4.58
N ILE A 274 -15.29 11.46 3.56
CA ILE A 274 -14.31 10.40 3.35
C ILE A 274 -13.34 10.32 4.53
N PHE A 275 -12.96 11.46 5.12
CA PHE A 275 -11.98 11.53 6.19
C PHE A 275 -12.44 10.94 7.53
N ARG A 276 -13.74 10.79 7.77
CA ARG A 276 -14.30 10.19 9.01
C ARG A 276 -13.62 8.87 9.39
N LYS A 277 -13.37 7.99 8.42
CA LYS A 277 -12.67 6.72 8.64
C LYS A 277 -11.24 6.90 9.18
N HIS A 278 -10.55 7.96 8.77
CA HIS A 278 -9.23 8.31 9.29
C HIS A 278 -9.33 8.89 10.71
N LEU A 279 -10.31 9.78 10.98
CA LEU A 279 -10.58 10.30 12.32
C LEU A 279 -10.89 9.17 13.31
N HIS A 280 -11.64 8.14 12.88
CA HIS A 280 -11.91 6.96 13.70
C HIS A 280 -10.63 6.21 14.09
N THR A 281 -9.62 6.20 13.24
CA THR A 281 -8.35 5.53 13.53
C THR A 281 -7.39 6.41 14.31
N TYR A 282 -7.27 7.69 13.96
CA TYR A 282 -6.44 8.65 14.69
C TYR A 282 -6.86 8.82 16.15
N SER A 283 -8.18 8.80 16.42
CA SER A 283 -8.71 8.99 17.77
C SER A 283 -8.62 7.77 18.69
N LYS A 284 -8.15 6.61 18.18
CA LYS A 284 -8.02 5.40 19.01
C LYS A 284 -7.08 5.61 20.17
N GLY A 285 -7.51 5.22 21.38
CA GLY A 285 -6.73 5.34 22.59
C GLY A 285 -6.84 6.68 23.32
N TYR A 286 -7.48 7.68 22.71
CA TYR A 286 -7.72 8.96 23.37
C TYR A 286 -8.97 8.91 24.27
N SER A 287 -8.91 9.62 25.40
CA SER A 287 -10.10 9.86 26.24
C SER A 287 -11.17 10.57 25.41
N GLY A 288 -12.44 10.23 25.59
CA GLY A 288 -13.53 10.83 24.83
C GLY A 288 -13.67 10.39 23.37
N SER A 289 -12.81 9.48 22.89
CA SER A 289 -12.79 9.05 21.47
C SER A 289 -14.12 8.49 20.95
N SER A 290 -14.94 7.84 21.81
CA SER A 290 -16.26 7.34 21.40
C SER A 290 -17.20 8.48 21.04
N LYS A 291 -17.32 9.47 21.93
CA LYS A 291 -18.13 10.67 21.69
C LYS A 291 -17.67 11.46 20.46
N PHE A 292 -16.35 11.59 20.32
CA PHE A 292 -15.77 12.26 19.14
C PHE A 292 -16.15 11.54 17.84
N ARG A 293 -16.03 10.19 17.77
CA ARG A 293 -16.41 9.42 16.59
C ARG A 293 -17.90 9.53 16.26
N ASP A 294 -18.77 9.51 17.28
CA ASP A 294 -20.20 9.71 17.07
C ASP A 294 -20.52 11.09 16.54
N LEU A 295 -19.81 12.12 17.03
CA LEU A 295 -19.98 13.48 16.60
C LEU A 295 -19.56 13.68 15.15
N VAL A 296 -18.34 13.26 14.76
CA VAL A 296 -17.83 13.45 13.40
C VAL A 296 -18.64 12.66 12.34
N ASN A 297 -19.36 11.61 12.74
CA ASN A 297 -20.24 10.89 11.82
C ASN A 297 -21.48 11.70 11.41
N ARG A 298 -21.84 12.74 12.16
CA ARG A 298 -23.04 13.57 11.94
C ARG A 298 -22.72 14.93 11.30
N ILE A 299 -21.45 15.28 11.17
CA ILE A 299 -21.01 16.58 10.66
C ILE A 299 -20.60 16.43 9.21
N ASP A 300 -21.25 17.18 8.31
CA ASP A 300 -20.90 17.27 6.88
C ASP A 300 -20.17 18.58 6.54
N ASN A 301 -20.31 19.61 7.41
CA ASN A 301 -19.68 20.90 7.20
C ASN A 301 -18.16 20.82 7.42
N VAL A 302 -17.41 21.26 6.43
CA VAL A 302 -15.93 21.20 6.41
C VAL A 302 -15.32 21.97 7.58
N LYS A 303 -15.78 23.23 7.79
CA LYS A 303 -15.25 24.09 8.85
C LYS A 303 -15.54 23.51 10.23
N GLU A 304 -16.77 23.11 10.48
CA GLU A 304 -17.18 22.50 11.75
C GLU A 304 -16.40 21.20 12.03
N MET A 305 -16.25 20.32 11.03
CA MET A 305 -15.46 19.11 11.15
C MET A 305 -14.01 19.40 11.52
N ARG A 306 -13.41 20.42 10.88
CA ARG A 306 -12.04 20.83 11.13
C ARG A 306 -11.85 21.40 12.55
N ASP A 307 -12.77 22.26 12.98
CA ASP A 307 -12.72 22.91 14.30
C ASP A 307 -12.84 21.88 15.42
N ILE A 308 -13.79 20.95 15.33
CA ILE A 308 -13.97 19.86 16.30
C ILE A 308 -12.77 18.90 16.29
N THR A 309 -12.21 18.61 15.13
CA THR A 309 -10.99 17.79 15.02
C THR A 309 -9.83 18.48 15.73
N LYS A 310 -9.65 19.78 15.52
CA LYS A 310 -8.61 20.58 16.18
C LYS A 310 -8.77 20.57 17.70
N GLU A 311 -9.98 20.83 18.17
CA GLU A 311 -10.31 20.82 19.61
C GLU A 311 -9.97 19.46 20.23
N PHE A 312 -10.44 18.36 19.62
CA PHE A 312 -10.23 17.02 20.15
C PHE A 312 -8.76 16.60 20.28
N PHE A 313 -7.90 16.96 19.33
CA PHE A 313 -6.49 16.54 19.34
C PHE A 313 -5.56 17.51 20.08
N LEU A 314 -6.00 18.74 20.41
CA LEU A 314 -5.20 19.72 21.17
C LEU A 314 -5.50 19.74 22.68
N ILE A 315 -6.60 19.12 23.11
CA ILE A 315 -6.93 18.92 24.53
C ILE A 315 -6.23 17.65 25.04
#